data_2bb3b903e9c1ed526b2e2620e1e33659
#
_entry.id   2bb3b903e9c1ed526b2e2620e1e33659
#
_cell.length_a   1.000
_cell.length_b   1.000
_cell.length_c   1.000
_cell.angle_alpha   90.00
_cell.angle_beta   90.00
_cell.angle_gamma   90.00
#
_symmetry.space_group_name_H-M   'P 1'
#
loop_
_entity.id
_entity.type
_entity.pdbx_description
1 polymer ?
#
loop_
_entity_poly.entity_id
_entity_poly.type
_entity_poly.pdbx_seq_one_letter_code
_entity_poly.pdbx_strand_id
1 'polypeptide(L)'
;MKTAAVGVAAAAIPHRTAAQSSPRIVVVGGGFGGATCARELKQKGLAVTLVEASAVYTACPFSNAVLAGLRPIETQQFKLDAVEKGGIDIVRQRATRVEPQARRVVLEDGSSLDYDRLVLSPGIDIGFDALPGYDKATAATLPHAWKAGEQTTLLRRQLEAMDDGGTFVMSAPANPFRCPPGPYERASLIAHYFKTYKPRSKLLILDAKDSFSKQRLFQAAWQDLYPNMIEWVPLSSGGKVIEVDATTRTLVTDFGRHTGDVVNVIPPQRAGQIAQVAGVADRTGWCPVDPVTFESRLQPNIHVIGDASIAGGMPKSAFSANVQGKVCAVAIASLLRGEAPVEPKLINTCYSLVAPDYGISVAGVYRPRNGVLTDVEGAGGTSPVNAPPSFRAQEAVYAEAWFQTITREVYG
;
A
#
# COMPACT_ATOMS: atom_id res chain seq x y z
N MET A 1 -84.88 31.32 17.26
CA MET A 1 -84.02 30.15 17.34
C MET A 1 -82.59 30.58 16.95
N LYS A 2 -81.67 30.60 17.92
CA LYS A 2 -80.26 30.97 17.69
C LYS A 2 -79.44 29.67 17.70
N THR A 3 -78.84 29.31 16.57
CA THR A 3 -77.93 28.18 16.40
C THR A 3 -76.52 28.57 16.78
N ALA A 4 -75.96 27.98 17.82
CA ALA A 4 -74.58 28.17 18.22
C ALA A 4 -73.68 27.18 17.44
N ALA A 5 -72.70 27.69 16.71
CA ALA A 5 -71.66 26.89 16.07
C ALA A 5 -70.51 26.64 17.06
N VAL A 6 -70.25 25.36 17.37
CA VAL A 6 -69.09 24.92 18.18
C VAL A 6 -67.90 24.71 17.23
N GLY A 7 -66.90 25.60 17.33
CA GLY A 7 -65.63 25.44 16.64
C GLY A 7 -64.72 24.48 17.38
N VAL A 8 -64.34 23.39 16.72
CA VAL A 8 -63.32 22.45 17.22
C VAL A 8 -61.94 22.97 16.81
N ALA A 9 -61.18 23.47 17.76
CA ALA A 9 -59.77 23.84 17.56
C ALA A 9 -58.90 22.57 17.56
N ALA A 10 -58.37 22.18 16.38
CA ALA A 10 -57.37 21.12 16.28
C ALA A 10 -56.01 21.63 16.78
N ALA A 11 -55.56 21.14 17.93
CA ALA A 11 -54.21 21.41 18.44
C ALA A 11 -53.18 20.69 17.58
N ALA A 12 -52.38 21.43 16.82
CA ALA A 12 -51.21 20.92 16.09
C ALA A 12 -50.12 20.54 17.11
N ILE A 13 -49.89 19.24 17.28
CA ILE A 13 -48.77 18.71 18.04
C ILE A 13 -47.48 18.98 17.22
N PRO A 14 -46.52 19.74 17.75
CA PRO A 14 -45.26 19.94 17.06
C PRO A 14 -44.51 18.61 17.03
N HIS A 15 -44.35 18.04 15.85
CA HIS A 15 -43.42 16.92 15.63
C HIS A 15 -42.02 17.48 15.93
N ARG A 16 -41.48 17.14 17.10
CA ARG A 16 -40.04 17.28 17.35
C ARG A 16 -39.33 16.34 16.38
N THR A 17 -38.80 16.87 15.29
CA THR A 17 -37.76 16.20 14.54
C THR A 17 -36.61 15.96 15.49
N ALA A 18 -36.42 14.70 15.90
CA ALA A 18 -35.23 14.32 16.63
C ALA A 18 -34.03 14.76 15.77
N ALA A 19 -33.17 15.61 16.31
CA ALA A 19 -31.95 15.99 15.63
C ALA A 19 -31.18 14.69 15.32
N GLN A 20 -31.13 14.31 14.06
CA GLN A 20 -30.43 13.12 13.63
C GLN A 20 -28.95 13.35 13.95
N SER A 21 -28.41 12.59 14.89
CA SER A 21 -27.00 12.68 15.26
C SER A 21 -26.14 12.50 14.00
N SER A 22 -25.14 13.37 13.84
CA SER A 22 -24.24 13.26 12.69
C SER A 22 -23.61 11.86 12.64
N PRO A 23 -23.55 11.22 11.45
CA PRO A 23 -22.96 9.89 11.30
C PRO A 23 -21.52 9.86 11.80
N ARG A 24 -21.17 8.84 12.58
CA ARG A 24 -19.83 8.63 13.11
C ARG A 24 -19.03 7.79 12.12
N ILE A 25 -17.98 8.37 11.58
CA ILE A 25 -17.09 7.68 10.63
C ILE A 25 -15.72 7.54 11.29
N VAL A 26 -15.25 6.31 11.40
CA VAL A 26 -13.92 5.98 11.89
C VAL A 26 -13.08 5.45 10.73
N VAL A 27 -11.87 5.98 10.57
CA VAL A 27 -10.87 5.52 9.62
C VAL A 27 -9.67 5.00 10.41
N VAL A 28 -9.22 3.77 10.16
CA VAL A 28 -8.05 3.16 10.81
C VAL A 28 -6.91 3.03 9.82
N GLY A 29 -5.79 3.71 10.11
CA GLY A 29 -4.58 3.77 9.30
C GLY A 29 -4.43 5.08 8.52
N GLY A 30 -3.36 5.83 8.81
CA GLY A 30 -3.05 7.16 8.26
C GLY A 30 -2.17 7.13 7.00
N GLY A 31 -2.05 5.98 6.32
CA GLY A 31 -1.34 5.87 5.05
C GLY A 31 -2.07 6.53 3.87
N PHE A 32 -1.56 6.36 2.64
CA PHE A 32 -2.11 7.00 1.43
C PHE A 32 -3.61 6.76 1.23
N GLY A 33 -4.13 5.58 1.56
CA GLY A 33 -5.56 5.30 1.43
C GLY A 33 -6.40 5.96 2.52
N GLY A 34 -6.07 5.73 3.79
CA GLY A 34 -6.91 6.17 4.91
C GLY A 34 -6.89 7.68 5.10
N ALA A 35 -5.71 8.33 5.05
CA ALA A 35 -5.63 9.78 5.16
C ALA A 35 -6.35 10.48 3.99
N THR A 36 -6.24 9.96 2.75
CA THR A 36 -7.03 10.44 1.62
C THR A 36 -8.52 10.29 1.87
N CYS A 37 -8.97 9.10 2.28
CA CYS A 37 -10.38 8.84 2.55
C CYS A 37 -10.94 9.78 3.63
N ALA A 38 -10.19 9.99 4.72
CA ALA A 38 -10.58 10.90 5.79
C ALA A 38 -10.72 12.35 5.29
N ARG A 39 -9.77 12.85 4.49
CA ARG A 39 -9.83 14.20 3.91
C ARG A 39 -11.03 14.36 2.97
N GLU A 40 -11.27 13.40 2.09
CA GLU A 40 -12.40 13.40 1.16
C GLU A 40 -13.75 13.37 1.86
N LEU A 41 -13.89 12.57 2.91
CA LEU A 41 -15.10 12.52 3.74
C LEU A 41 -15.32 13.87 4.45
N LYS A 42 -14.26 14.48 4.98
CA LYS A 42 -14.33 15.81 5.60
C LYS A 42 -14.75 16.89 4.62
N GLN A 43 -14.23 16.88 3.39
CA GLN A 43 -14.64 17.82 2.33
C GLN A 43 -16.12 17.68 1.97
N LYS A 44 -16.71 16.50 2.18
CA LYS A 44 -18.15 16.25 2.01
C LYS A 44 -19.00 16.67 3.24
N GLY A 45 -18.39 17.35 4.22
CA GLY A 45 -19.06 17.85 5.40
C GLY A 45 -19.30 16.80 6.49
N LEU A 46 -18.66 15.64 6.41
CA LEU A 46 -18.83 14.56 7.38
C LEU A 46 -17.81 14.68 8.53
N ALA A 47 -18.22 14.31 9.73
CA ALA A 47 -17.33 14.19 10.89
C ALA A 47 -16.54 12.88 10.78
N VAL A 48 -15.21 12.97 10.89
CA VAL A 48 -14.31 11.82 10.71
C VAL A 48 -13.30 11.78 11.85
N THR A 49 -13.14 10.59 12.43
CA THR A 49 -12.04 10.28 13.35
C THR A 49 -11.04 9.37 12.65
N LEU A 50 -9.78 9.79 12.57
CA LEU A 50 -8.67 9.00 12.02
C LEU A 50 -7.84 8.41 13.16
N VAL A 51 -7.76 7.08 13.22
CA VAL A 51 -6.95 6.34 14.20
C VAL A 51 -5.62 5.96 13.55
N GLU A 52 -4.51 6.50 14.07
CA GLU A 52 -3.15 6.19 13.60
C GLU A 52 -2.17 6.18 14.78
N ALA A 53 -1.50 5.04 14.96
CA ALA A 53 -0.58 4.85 16.08
C ALA A 53 0.76 5.59 15.91
N SER A 54 1.19 5.79 14.66
CA SER A 54 2.50 6.36 14.37
C SER A 54 2.42 7.89 14.30
N ALA A 55 3.30 8.58 15.00
CA ALA A 55 3.42 10.04 14.91
C ALA A 55 3.94 10.49 13.52
N VAL A 56 4.68 9.62 12.85
CA VAL A 56 5.28 9.87 11.53
C VAL A 56 4.99 8.67 10.63
N TYR A 57 4.38 8.94 9.51
CA TYR A 57 4.22 7.95 8.44
C TYR A 57 5.46 7.94 7.54
N THR A 58 6.06 6.77 7.31
CA THR A 58 7.18 6.61 6.37
C THR A 58 6.68 5.98 5.07
N ALA A 59 6.73 6.74 3.98
CA ALA A 59 6.25 6.32 2.68
C ALA A 59 7.16 5.29 2.01
N CYS A 60 6.56 4.24 1.43
CA CYS A 60 7.30 3.21 0.68
C CYS A 60 7.72 3.63 -0.73
N PRO A 61 6.93 4.37 -1.53
CA PRO A 61 7.42 4.91 -2.79
C PRO A 61 8.74 5.67 -2.59
N PHE A 62 9.71 5.46 -3.48
CA PHE A 62 11.08 5.99 -3.37
C PHE A 62 11.94 5.48 -2.22
N SER A 63 11.47 4.57 -1.36
CA SER A 63 12.34 3.95 -0.34
C SER A 63 13.52 3.16 -0.96
N ASN A 64 13.38 2.67 -2.19
CA ASN A 64 14.48 2.07 -2.95
C ASN A 64 15.55 3.10 -3.35
N ALA A 65 15.18 4.36 -3.59
CA ALA A 65 16.13 5.45 -3.82
C ALA A 65 16.93 5.79 -2.55
N VAL A 66 16.33 5.63 -1.36
CA VAL A 66 17.06 5.72 -0.09
C VAL A 66 18.10 4.61 0.03
N LEU A 67 17.78 3.38 -0.33
CA LEU A 67 18.74 2.26 -0.35
C LEU A 67 19.94 2.55 -1.26
N ALA A 68 19.71 3.16 -2.41
CA ALA A 68 20.75 3.54 -3.35
C ALA A 68 21.53 4.81 -2.94
N GLY A 69 21.13 5.51 -1.87
CA GLY A 69 21.77 6.76 -1.41
C GLY A 69 21.41 7.97 -2.27
N LEU A 70 20.35 7.90 -3.06
CA LEU A 70 19.90 8.99 -3.92
C LEU A 70 19.07 10.03 -3.17
N ARG A 71 18.57 9.69 -1.98
CA ARG A 71 17.82 10.60 -1.10
C ARG A 71 17.87 10.16 0.35
N PRO A 72 17.77 11.10 1.30
CA PRO A 72 17.71 10.76 2.73
C PRO A 72 16.34 10.19 3.12
N ILE A 73 16.30 9.37 4.19
CA ILE A 73 15.07 8.72 4.67
C ILE A 73 14.03 9.74 5.16
N GLU A 74 14.46 10.88 5.65
CA GLU A 74 13.61 11.96 6.17
C GLU A 74 12.64 12.49 5.10
N THR A 75 13.04 12.45 3.82
CA THR A 75 12.17 12.85 2.69
C THR A 75 11.02 11.88 2.44
N GLN A 76 11.04 10.73 3.10
CA GLN A 76 9.97 9.74 3.07
C GLN A 76 9.01 9.87 4.27
N GLN A 77 9.29 10.78 5.21
CA GLN A 77 8.59 10.89 6.48
C GLN A 77 7.61 12.05 6.49
N PHE A 78 6.36 11.77 6.83
CA PHE A 78 5.25 12.71 6.82
C PHE A 78 4.51 12.67 8.15
N LYS A 79 4.18 13.85 8.69
CA LYS A 79 3.30 14.01 9.85
C LYS A 79 1.87 14.19 9.41
N LEU A 80 0.92 13.92 10.30
CA LEU A 80 -0.50 14.13 10.05
C LEU A 80 -1.01 15.53 10.47
N ASP A 81 -0.11 16.45 10.80
CA ASP A 81 -0.48 17.77 11.34
C ASP A 81 -1.39 18.56 10.37
N ALA A 82 -1.15 18.46 9.06
CA ALA A 82 -1.99 19.13 8.07
C ALA A 82 -3.35 18.43 7.89
N VAL A 83 -3.41 17.12 8.10
CA VAL A 83 -4.67 16.35 8.13
C VAL A 83 -5.52 16.80 9.31
N GLU A 84 -4.91 16.93 10.50
CA GLU A 84 -5.54 17.42 11.72
C GLU A 84 -6.02 18.87 11.59
N LYS A 85 -5.18 19.78 11.07
CA LYS A 85 -5.54 21.17 10.76
C LYS A 85 -6.70 21.27 9.75
N GLY A 86 -6.87 20.28 8.88
CA GLY A 86 -8.01 20.13 7.99
C GLY A 86 -9.34 19.80 8.69
N GLY A 87 -9.35 19.71 10.02
CA GLY A 87 -10.53 19.47 10.86
C GLY A 87 -10.91 17.99 10.98
N ILE A 88 -9.95 17.08 10.85
CA ILE A 88 -10.11 15.65 11.11
C ILE A 88 -9.59 15.37 12.52
N ASP A 89 -10.40 14.70 13.34
CA ASP A 89 -10.00 14.30 14.68
C ASP A 89 -9.01 13.13 14.59
N ILE A 90 -7.78 13.30 15.10
CA ILE A 90 -6.75 12.26 15.06
C ILE A 90 -6.60 11.62 16.44
N VAL A 91 -6.87 10.32 16.53
CA VAL A 91 -6.59 9.49 17.69
C VAL A 91 -5.25 8.79 17.49
N ARG A 92 -4.23 9.24 18.23
CA ARG A 92 -2.86 8.74 18.15
C ARG A 92 -2.68 7.48 18.99
N GLN A 93 -3.40 6.43 18.60
CA GLN A 93 -3.40 5.13 19.27
C GLN A 93 -3.51 4.00 18.24
N ARG A 94 -3.17 2.80 18.67
CA ARG A 94 -3.38 1.59 17.88
C ARG A 94 -4.81 1.07 18.06
N ALA A 95 -5.50 0.80 16.96
CA ALA A 95 -6.69 -0.02 16.98
C ALA A 95 -6.29 -1.50 17.19
N THR A 96 -6.78 -2.13 18.22
CA THR A 96 -6.40 -3.50 18.61
C THR A 96 -7.47 -4.53 18.26
N ARG A 97 -8.74 -4.13 18.23
CA ARG A 97 -9.87 -4.97 17.91
C ARG A 97 -11.00 -4.18 17.24
N VAL A 98 -11.80 -4.86 16.45
CA VAL A 98 -13.07 -4.37 15.93
C VAL A 98 -14.15 -5.35 16.38
N GLU A 99 -15.26 -4.82 16.85
CA GLU A 99 -16.48 -5.54 17.24
C GLU A 99 -17.59 -5.20 16.21
N PRO A 100 -17.71 -5.93 15.10
CA PRO A 100 -18.58 -5.53 13.99
C PRO A 100 -20.06 -5.45 14.38
N GLN A 101 -20.56 -6.38 15.22
CA GLN A 101 -21.95 -6.43 15.67
C GLN A 101 -22.29 -5.24 16.58
N ALA A 102 -21.33 -4.83 17.43
CA ALA A 102 -21.46 -3.66 18.30
C ALA A 102 -21.12 -2.34 17.57
N ARG A 103 -20.60 -2.42 16.33
CA ARG A 103 -20.07 -1.28 15.56
C ARG A 103 -19.06 -0.45 16.37
N ARG A 104 -18.03 -1.12 16.88
CA ARG A 104 -17.04 -0.54 17.79
C ARG A 104 -15.63 -0.91 17.41
N VAL A 105 -14.72 0.09 17.47
CA VAL A 105 -13.28 -0.08 17.39
C VAL A 105 -12.71 0.07 18.80
N VAL A 106 -11.93 -0.91 19.26
CA VAL A 106 -11.23 -0.89 20.56
C VAL A 106 -9.79 -0.45 20.34
N LEU A 107 -9.32 0.46 21.19
CA LEU A 107 -7.98 1.04 21.14
C LEU A 107 -7.03 0.34 22.14
N GLU A 108 -5.75 0.65 22.07
CA GLU A 108 -4.70 0.03 22.86
C GLU A 108 -4.81 0.31 24.37
N ASP A 109 -5.33 1.49 24.74
CA ASP A 109 -5.60 1.86 26.13
C ASP A 109 -6.90 1.27 26.71
N GLY A 110 -7.63 0.47 25.93
CA GLY A 110 -8.92 -0.12 26.30
C GLY A 110 -10.13 0.78 26.03
N SER A 111 -9.93 2.03 25.65
CA SER A 111 -11.02 2.91 25.20
C SER A 111 -11.59 2.43 23.86
N SER A 112 -12.73 2.98 23.45
CA SER A 112 -13.37 2.55 22.22
C SER A 112 -14.06 3.69 21.48
N LEU A 113 -14.18 3.53 20.16
CA LEU A 113 -14.88 4.43 19.25
C LEU A 113 -16.04 3.68 18.59
N ASP A 114 -17.25 4.17 18.77
CA ASP A 114 -18.41 3.67 18.04
C ASP A 114 -18.41 4.25 16.62
N TYR A 115 -18.91 3.48 15.64
CA TYR A 115 -19.01 3.92 14.27
C TYR A 115 -20.34 3.55 13.60
N ASP A 116 -20.76 4.37 12.66
CA ASP A 116 -21.83 4.05 11.72
C ASP A 116 -21.24 3.51 10.39
N ARG A 117 -20.04 3.98 10.03
CA ARG A 117 -19.19 3.44 8.97
C ARG A 117 -17.73 3.37 9.43
N LEU A 118 -17.09 2.25 9.17
CA LEU A 118 -15.67 2.03 9.46
C LEU A 118 -14.89 1.86 8.16
N VAL A 119 -13.74 2.54 8.05
CA VAL A 119 -12.79 2.33 6.95
C VAL A 119 -11.50 1.74 7.53
N LEU A 120 -11.10 0.57 7.06
CA LEU A 120 -9.81 -0.05 7.39
C LEU A 120 -8.84 0.15 6.23
N SER A 121 -7.73 0.82 6.51
CA SER A 121 -6.61 1.04 5.58
C SER A 121 -5.28 0.61 6.21
N PRO A 122 -5.18 -0.66 6.70
CA PRO A 122 -4.06 -1.09 7.53
C PRO A 122 -2.79 -1.40 6.73
N GLY A 123 -2.85 -1.34 5.40
CA GLY A 123 -1.75 -1.77 4.55
C GLY A 123 -1.49 -3.26 4.66
N ILE A 124 -0.20 -3.64 4.64
CA ILE A 124 0.25 -5.02 4.74
C ILE A 124 0.89 -5.33 6.09
N ASP A 125 0.85 -6.60 6.47
CA ASP A 125 1.79 -7.19 7.43
C ASP A 125 2.71 -8.20 6.76
N ILE A 126 3.92 -8.32 7.33
CA ILE A 126 4.93 -9.29 6.93
C ILE A 126 4.53 -10.66 7.50
N GLY A 127 4.46 -11.66 6.63
CA GLY A 127 4.20 -13.06 7.00
C GLY A 127 5.46 -13.72 7.54
N PHE A 128 5.86 -13.41 8.76
CA PHE A 128 7.04 -14.01 9.40
C PHE A 128 6.89 -15.51 9.64
N ASP A 129 5.66 -16.00 9.67
CA ASP A 129 5.29 -17.42 9.81
C ASP A 129 5.26 -18.17 8.47
N ALA A 130 5.42 -17.47 7.36
CA ALA A 130 5.27 -18.04 6.01
C ALA A 130 6.59 -18.55 5.40
N LEU A 131 7.72 -18.24 6.01
CA LEU A 131 9.06 -18.61 5.51
C LEU A 131 9.90 -19.16 6.66
N PRO A 132 10.17 -20.48 6.70
CA PRO A 132 11.00 -21.12 7.71
C PRO A 132 12.35 -20.40 7.91
N GLY A 133 12.76 -20.22 9.16
CA GLY A 133 13.99 -19.52 9.52
C GLY A 133 13.93 -18.00 9.44
N TYR A 134 12.77 -17.40 9.08
CA TYR A 134 12.61 -15.96 8.99
C TYR A 134 11.54 -15.44 9.94
N ASP A 135 11.96 -14.79 11.00
CA ASP A 135 11.10 -14.15 11.99
C ASP A 135 11.50 -12.68 12.24
N LYS A 136 10.92 -12.05 13.25
CA LYS A 136 11.24 -10.67 13.61
C LYS A 136 12.70 -10.51 14.08
N ALA A 137 13.26 -11.51 14.76
CA ALA A 137 14.65 -11.47 15.22
C ALA A 137 15.60 -11.59 14.04
N THR A 138 15.33 -12.52 13.13
CA THR A 138 16.07 -12.68 11.87
C THR A 138 16.02 -11.40 11.02
N ALA A 139 14.87 -10.73 10.95
CA ALA A 139 14.72 -9.48 10.21
C ALA A 139 15.56 -8.31 10.78
N ALA A 140 16.05 -8.41 12.01
CA ALA A 140 16.98 -7.43 12.57
C ALA A 140 18.42 -7.59 12.02
N THR A 141 18.73 -8.72 11.40
CA THR A 141 20.03 -9.00 10.76
C THR A 141 19.93 -9.19 9.26
N LEU A 142 18.86 -9.81 8.77
CA LEU A 142 18.54 -9.99 7.34
C LEU A 142 17.27 -9.19 7.00
N PRO A 143 17.39 -7.88 6.75
CA PRO A 143 16.23 -7.01 6.65
C PRO A 143 15.35 -7.31 5.44
N HIS A 144 14.03 -7.20 5.63
CA HIS A 144 13.09 -7.20 4.51
C HIS A 144 13.06 -5.82 3.80
N ALA A 145 13.24 -4.74 4.53
CA ALA A 145 13.12 -3.37 4.03
C ALA A 145 11.86 -3.14 3.14
N TRP A 146 10.76 -3.88 3.45
CA TRP A 146 9.51 -3.82 2.68
C TRP A 146 8.44 -2.96 3.35
N LYS A 147 8.58 -2.70 4.65
CA LYS A 147 7.99 -1.54 5.33
C LYS A 147 9.11 -0.51 5.46
N ALA A 148 8.91 0.70 4.89
CA ALA A 148 9.91 1.75 4.92
C ALA A 148 10.15 2.27 6.37
N GLY A 149 11.36 2.69 6.65
CA GLY A 149 11.80 3.14 7.97
C GLY A 149 13.09 2.45 8.40
N GLU A 150 13.17 1.98 9.64
CA GLU A 150 14.36 1.35 10.25
C GLU A 150 14.93 0.20 9.41
N GLN A 151 14.07 -0.62 8.82
CA GLN A 151 14.48 -1.71 7.93
C GLN A 151 15.17 -1.20 6.65
N THR A 152 14.74 -0.05 6.12
CA THR A 152 15.39 0.59 4.96
C THR A 152 16.77 1.09 5.35
N THR A 153 16.87 1.77 6.49
CA THR A 153 18.15 2.29 7.00
C THR A 153 19.12 1.15 7.35
N LEU A 154 18.61 0.05 7.90
CA LEU A 154 19.43 -1.13 8.21
C LEU A 154 20.02 -1.73 6.92
N LEU A 155 19.18 -1.99 5.91
CA LEU A 155 19.64 -2.53 4.63
C LEU A 155 20.62 -1.60 3.92
N ARG A 156 20.39 -0.27 3.98
CA ARG A 156 21.31 0.74 3.45
C ARG A 156 22.68 0.64 4.10
N ARG A 157 22.74 0.58 5.45
CA ARG A 157 24.03 0.45 6.19
C ARG A 157 24.77 -0.83 5.83
N GLN A 158 24.06 -1.94 5.67
CA GLN A 158 24.68 -3.21 5.24
C GLN A 158 25.25 -3.12 3.83
N LEU A 159 24.51 -2.47 2.90
CA LEU A 159 24.99 -2.23 1.54
C LEU A 159 26.23 -1.36 1.49
N GLU A 160 26.30 -0.33 2.34
CA GLU A 160 27.46 0.55 2.47
C GLU A 160 28.68 -0.20 3.04
N ALA A 161 28.46 -1.04 4.05
CA ALA A 161 29.51 -1.81 4.72
C ALA A 161 30.04 -3.01 3.92
N MET A 162 29.29 -3.46 2.89
CA MET A 162 29.71 -4.58 2.04
C MET A 162 30.98 -4.19 1.24
N ASP A 163 31.93 -5.10 1.12
CA ASP A 163 33.13 -4.88 0.32
C ASP A 163 32.82 -4.83 -1.20
N ASP A 164 33.67 -4.14 -1.98
CA ASP A 164 33.58 -4.21 -3.43
C ASP A 164 33.99 -5.62 -3.93
N GLY A 165 33.13 -6.24 -4.69
CA GLY A 165 33.20 -7.65 -5.09
C GLY A 165 32.28 -8.56 -4.29
N GLY A 166 31.61 -8.02 -3.26
CA GLY A 166 30.61 -8.75 -2.48
C GLY A 166 29.34 -9.08 -3.26
N THR A 167 28.57 -10.02 -2.75
CA THR A 167 27.31 -10.50 -3.34
C THR A 167 26.12 -10.05 -2.52
N PHE A 168 25.16 -9.39 -3.18
CA PHE A 168 23.84 -9.06 -2.63
C PHE A 168 22.84 -10.10 -3.10
N VAL A 169 22.18 -10.81 -2.17
CA VAL A 169 21.15 -11.80 -2.49
C VAL A 169 19.78 -11.32 -2.01
N MET A 170 18.79 -11.34 -2.91
CA MET A 170 17.43 -10.89 -2.59
C MET A 170 16.40 -11.94 -2.95
N SER A 171 15.42 -12.20 -2.05
CA SER A 171 14.22 -12.97 -2.40
C SER A 171 13.09 -12.06 -2.84
N ALA A 172 12.29 -12.51 -3.82
CA ALA A 172 11.03 -11.88 -4.22
C ALA A 172 9.87 -12.88 -4.02
N PRO A 173 8.77 -12.49 -3.33
CA PRO A 173 7.69 -13.41 -2.97
C PRO A 173 6.77 -13.70 -4.16
N ALA A 174 5.96 -14.75 -4.05
CA ALA A 174 4.84 -15.01 -4.95
C ALA A 174 3.74 -13.94 -4.79
N ASN A 175 2.91 -13.79 -5.83
CA ASN A 175 1.73 -12.92 -5.78
C ASN A 175 0.65 -13.49 -4.82
N PRO A 176 -0.17 -12.61 -4.19
CA PRO A 176 -0.14 -11.16 -4.25
C PRO A 176 0.79 -10.54 -3.18
N PHE A 177 1.44 -9.45 -3.52
CA PHE A 177 2.25 -8.66 -2.58
C PHE A 177 2.21 -7.17 -2.97
N ARG A 178 2.60 -6.28 -2.03
CA ARG A 178 2.64 -4.84 -2.26
C ARG A 178 3.73 -4.47 -3.26
N CYS A 179 3.43 -3.52 -4.17
CA CYS A 179 4.36 -2.95 -5.13
C CYS A 179 4.99 -4.02 -6.05
N PRO A 180 4.22 -4.62 -6.97
CA PRO A 180 4.71 -5.69 -7.84
C PRO A 180 6.03 -5.41 -8.59
N PRO A 181 6.34 -4.17 -9.06
CA PRO A 181 7.63 -3.86 -9.66
C PRO A 181 8.75 -3.56 -8.65
N GLY A 182 8.42 -3.42 -7.36
CA GLY A 182 9.34 -2.93 -6.33
C GLY A 182 10.64 -3.73 -6.15
N PRO A 183 10.64 -5.08 -6.18
CA PRO A 183 11.88 -5.85 -6.07
C PRO A 183 12.86 -5.54 -7.21
N TYR A 184 12.36 -5.38 -8.43
CA TYR A 184 13.18 -5.17 -9.63
C TYR A 184 13.67 -3.72 -9.74
N GLU A 185 12.89 -2.75 -9.27
CA GLU A 185 13.35 -1.39 -9.04
C GLU A 185 14.46 -1.34 -8.00
N ARG A 186 14.30 -2.06 -6.88
CA ARG A 186 15.33 -2.19 -5.84
C ARG A 186 16.62 -2.75 -6.40
N ALA A 187 16.54 -3.84 -7.15
CA ALA A 187 17.70 -4.46 -7.81
C ALA A 187 18.39 -3.48 -8.75
N SER A 188 17.63 -2.73 -9.55
CA SER A 188 18.16 -1.72 -10.48
C SER A 188 18.91 -0.61 -9.75
N LEU A 189 18.32 -0.05 -8.70
CA LEU A 189 18.93 1.05 -7.95
C LEU A 189 20.13 0.59 -7.10
N ILE A 190 20.14 -0.65 -6.60
CA ILE A 190 21.32 -1.25 -5.97
C ILE A 190 22.43 -1.48 -7.01
N ALA A 191 22.10 -1.95 -8.21
CA ALA A 191 23.09 -2.08 -9.29
C ALA A 191 23.65 -0.72 -9.74
N HIS A 192 22.82 0.34 -9.73
CA HIS A 192 23.30 1.71 -9.92
C HIS A 192 24.33 2.11 -8.85
N TYR A 193 24.05 1.80 -7.59
CA TYR A 193 24.98 2.02 -6.48
C TYR A 193 26.27 1.20 -6.66
N PHE A 194 26.17 -0.06 -7.06
CA PHE A 194 27.34 -0.90 -7.36
C PHE A 194 28.18 -0.32 -8.48
N LYS A 195 27.57 0.02 -9.61
CA LYS A 195 28.30 0.63 -10.74
C LYS A 195 29.13 1.84 -10.33
N THR A 196 28.63 2.60 -9.35
CA THR A 196 29.29 3.84 -8.89
C THR A 196 30.37 3.57 -7.84
N TYR A 197 30.07 2.68 -6.86
CA TYR A 197 30.90 2.57 -5.66
C TYR A 197 31.51 1.19 -5.45
N LYS A 198 30.96 0.14 -6.07
CA LYS A 198 31.34 -1.28 -5.86
C LYS A 198 31.25 -2.07 -7.18
N PRO A 199 32.05 -1.69 -8.22
CA PRO A 199 31.83 -2.18 -9.59
C PRO A 199 32.10 -3.66 -9.81
N ARG A 200 32.72 -4.37 -8.87
CA ARG A 200 32.96 -5.82 -8.94
C ARG A 200 31.84 -6.62 -8.28
N SER A 201 30.94 -5.94 -7.55
CA SER A 201 29.84 -6.60 -6.83
C SER A 201 28.73 -7.08 -7.75
N LYS A 202 27.97 -8.08 -7.28
CA LYS A 202 26.86 -8.69 -8.01
C LYS A 202 25.60 -8.75 -7.17
N LEU A 203 24.44 -8.80 -7.85
CA LEU A 203 23.14 -8.93 -7.26
C LEU A 203 22.41 -10.14 -7.84
N LEU A 204 21.95 -11.03 -6.96
CA LEU A 204 21.14 -12.20 -7.29
C LEU A 204 19.70 -11.99 -6.81
N ILE A 205 18.71 -12.14 -7.71
CA ILE A 205 17.28 -12.14 -7.38
C ILE A 205 16.77 -13.58 -7.44
N LEU A 206 16.32 -14.12 -6.30
CA LEU A 206 15.64 -15.39 -6.19
C LEU A 206 14.13 -15.14 -6.18
N ASP A 207 13.44 -15.54 -7.24
CA ASP A 207 12.06 -15.13 -7.49
C ASP A 207 11.10 -16.32 -7.43
N ALA A 208 10.04 -16.20 -6.63
CA ALA A 208 8.96 -17.19 -6.56
C ALA A 208 7.94 -17.08 -7.72
N LYS A 209 8.35 -16.47 -8.85
CA LYS A 209 7.52 -16.24 -10.06
C LYS A 209 8.34 -16.41 -11.33
N ASP A 210 7.68 -16.75 -12.43
CA ASP A 210 8.27 -16.84 -13.76
C ASP A 210 8.11 -15.55 -14.60
N SER A 211 7.38 -14.59 -14.06
CA SER A 211 7.19 -13.28 -14.70
C SER A 211 6.93 -12.20 -13.67
N PHE A 212 7.18 -10.94 -14.05
CA PHE A 212 6.98 -9.80 -13.19
C PHE A 212 6.57 -8.53 -13.95
N SER A 213 6.04 -7.57 -13.22
CA SER A 213 5.59 -6.29 -13.78
C SER A 213 6.72 -5.54 -14.47
N LYS A 214 6.52 -5.13 -15.73
CA LYS A 214 7.49 -4.40 -16.57
C LYS A 214 8.78 -5.19 -16.87
N GLN A 215 8.73 -6.52 -16.84
CA GLN A 215 9.91 -7.40 -16.98
C GLN A 215 10.79 -7.04 -18.18
N ARG A 216 10.20 -6.88 -19.38
CA ARG A 216 10.94 -6.56 -20.59
C ARG A 216 11.69 -5.23 -20.50
N LEU A 217 11.09 -4.24 -19.82
CA LEU A 217 11.70 -2.92 -19.61
C LEU A 217 12.88 -2.99 -18.64
N PHE A 218 12.71 -3.71 -17.52
CA PHE A 218 13.78 -3.90 -16.55
C PHE A 218 14.94 -4.68 -17.15
N GLN A 219 14.67 -5.80 -17.81
CA GLN A 219 15.73 -6.65 -18.39
C GLN A 219 16.51 -5.92 -19.49
N ALA A 220 15.83 -5.17 -20.36
CA ALA A 220 16.52 -4.34 -21.36
C ALA A 220 17.42 -3.29 -20.69
N ALA A 221 16.90 -2.59 -19.69
CA ALA A 221 17.69 -1.59 -18.96
C ALA A 221 18.87 -2.20 -18.18
N TRP A 222 18.72 -3.42 -17.62
CA TRP A 222 19.83 -4.11 -16.95
C TRP A 222 20.94 -4.50 -17.92
N GLN A 223 20.60 -4.96 -19.13
CA GLN A 223 21.58 -5.25 -20.17
C GLN A 223 22.36 -4.01 -20.60
N ASP A 224 21.66 -2.87 -20.74
CA ASP A 224 22.27 -1.63 -21.19
C ASP A 224 23.11 -0.93 -20.10
N LEU A 225 22.58 -0.85 -18.87
CA LEU A 225 23.15 -0.02 -17.81
C LEU A 225 24.06 -0.81 -16.85
N TYR A 226 23.75 -2.09 -16.60
CA TYR A 226 24.36 -2.92 -15.56
C TYR A 226 24.74 -4.32 -16.08
N PRO A 227 25.45 -4.42 -17.20
CA PRO A 227 25.80 -5.72 -17.81
C PRO A 227 26.51 -6.62 -16.79
N ASN A 228 26.04 -7.86 -16.65
CA ASN A 228 26.56 -8.89 -15.74
C ASN A 228 26.51 -8.55 -14.22
N MET A 229 25.81 -7.49 -13.81
CA MET A 229 25.66 -7.15 -12.38
C MET A 229 24.44 -7.77 -11.72
N ILE A 230 23.36 -7.99 -12.48
CA ILE A 230 22.09 -8.51 -11.98
C ILE A 230 21.84 -9.88 -12.61
N GLU A 231 21.63 -10.88 -11.77
CA GLU A 231 21.14 -12.20 -12.15
C GLU A 231 19.74 -12.39 -11.59
N TRP A 232 18.80 -12.82 -12.42
CA TRP A 232 17.43 -13.14 -12.02
C TRP A 232 17.16 -14.62 -12.23
N VAL A 233 16.82 -15.31 -11.15
CA VAL A 233 16.48 -16.75 -11.12
C VAL A 233 14.98 -16.87 -10.93
N PRO A 234 14.21 -17.21 -11.98
CA PRO A 234 12.76 -17.40 -11.88
C PRO A 234 12.39 -18.69 -11.13
N LEU A 235 11.08 -18.83 -10.80
CA LEU A 235 10.53 -20.01 -10.17
C LEU A 235 10.89 -21.30 -10.92
N SER A 236 10.71 -21.31 -12.26
CA SER A 236 11.00 -22.46 -13.12
C SER A 236 12.49 -22.87 -13.15
N SER A 237 13.38 -21.96 -12.77
CA SER A 237 14.81 -22.23 -12.59
C SER A 237 15.23 -22.40 -11.12
N GLY A 238 14.25 -22.58 -10.22
CA GLY A 238 14.53 -22.83 -8.81
C GLY A 238 14.70 -21.58 -7.95
N GLY A 239 14.18 -20.44 -8.37
CA GLY A 239 14.32 -19.17 -7.63
C GLY A 239 13.44 -19.04 -6.38
N LYS A 240 12.53 -19.98 -6.11
CA LYS A 240 11.68 -19.92 -4.92
C LYS A 240 12.48 -20.22 -3.65
N VAL A 241 12.61 -19.23 -2.78
CA VAL A 241 13.18 -19.43 -1.44
C VAL A 241 12.19 -20.19 -0.56
N ILE A 242 12.66 -21.26 0.10
CA ILE A 242 11.86 -22.12 0.97
C ILE A 242 12.31 -22.07 2.43
N GLU A 243 13.53 -21.58 2.70
CA GLU A 243 14.12 -21.46 4.04
C GLU A 243 15.16 -20.34 4.08
N VAL A 244 15.34 -19.75 5.25
CA VAL A 244 16.37 -18.75 5.54
C VAL A 244 17.29 -19.28 6.65
N ASP A 245 18.57 -19.41 6.37
CA ASP A 245 19.61 -19.67 7.37
C ASP A 245 20.29 -18.35 7.75
N ALA A 246 19.84 -17.77 8.86
CA ALA A 246 20.34 -16.48 9.33
C ALA A 246 21.81 -16.54 9.77
N THR A 247 22.26 -17.69 10.28
CA THR A 247 23.62 -17.87 10.80
C THR A 247 24.66 -17.76 9.69
N THR A 248 24.37 -18.37 8.54
CA THR A 248 25.26 -18.36 7.38
C THR A 248 24.90 -17.31 6.33
N ARG A 249 23.86 -16.48 6.58
CA ARG A 249 23.31 -15.52 5.60
C ARG A 249 22.97 -16.18 4.27
N THR A 250 22.24 -17.29 4.33
CA THR A 250 21.96 -18.13 3.17
C THR A 250 20.45 -18.21 2.93
N LEU A 251 20.04 -18.02 1.68
CA LEU A 251 18.69 -18.33 1.20
C LEU A 251 18.72 -19.72 0.55
N VAL A 252 17.84 -20.61 1.03
CA VAL A 252 17.73 -21.98 0.55
C VAL A 252 16.58 -22.06 -0.45
N THR A 253 16.84 -22.71 -1.59
CA THR A 253 15.83 -23.08 -2.59
C THR A 253 15.82 -24.60 -2.77
N ASP A 254 14.87 -25.13 -3.55
CA ASP A 254 14.83 -26.58 -3.85
C ASP A 254 16.08 -27.07 -4.61
N PHE A 255 16.83 -26.17 -5.24
CA PHE A 255 17.96 -26.50 -6.12
C PHE A 255 19.33 -26.03 -5.61
N GLY A 256 19.38 -25.30 -4.50
CA GLY A 256 20.66 -24.82 -3.98
C GLY A 256 20.58 -23.92 -2.76
N ARG A 257 21.77 -23.53 -2.32
CA ARG A 257 21.98 -22.63 -1.19
C ARG A 257 22.70 -21.37 -1.73
N HIS A 258 22.16 -20.19 -1.45
CA HIS A 258 22.65 -18.93 -1.98
C HIS A 258 23.06 -18.03 -0.82
N THR A 259 24.36 -17.96 -0.56
CA THR A 259 24.94 -17.14 0.52
C THR A 259 25.28 -15.74 -0.03
N GLY A 260 24.99 -14.70 0.75
CA GLY A 260 25.30 -13.33 0.40
C GLY A 260 26.04 -12.57 1.50
N ASP A 261 26.87 -11.61 1.12
CA ASP A 261 27.46 -10.64 2.05
C ASP A 261 26.38 -9.73 2.60
N VAL A 262 25.39 -9.39 1.77
CA VAL A 262 24.14 -8.75 2.16
C VAL A 262 22.97 -9.58 1.68
N VAL A 263 22.02 -9.86 2.56
CA VAL A 263 20.83 -10.64 2.24
C VAL A 263 19.57 -9.84 2.55
N ASN A 264 18.74 -9.63 1.53
CA ASN A 264 17.46 -8.95 1.64
C ASN A 264 16.31 -9.94 1.44
N VAL A 265 15.57 -10.24 2.49
CA VAL A 265 14.46 -11.19 2.44
C VAL A 265 13.14 -10.45 2.29
N ILE A 266 12.48 -10.53 1.14
CA ILE A 266 11.12 -10.01 0.96
C ILE A 266 10.16 -11.20 1.12
N PRO A 267 9.55 -11.39 2.31
CA PRO A 267 8.71 -12.56 2.57
C PRO A 267 7.30 -12.38 2.02
N PRO A 268 6.48 -13.44 2.00
CA PRO A 268 5.04 -13.34 1.78
C PRO A 268 4.38 -12.32 2.69
N GLN A 269 3.26 -11.78 2.26
CA GLN A 269 2.55 -10.70 2.94
C GLN A 269 1.07 -11.04 3.09
N ARG A 270 0.40 -10.32 3.99
CA ARG A 270 -1.05 -10.38 4.20
C ARG A 270 -1.59 -9.00 4.57
N ALA A 271 -2.89 -8.83 4.61
CA ALA A 271 -3.52 -7.61 5.12
C ALA A 271 -3.09 -7.35 6.57
N GLY A 272 -2.96 -6.08 6.95
CA GLY A 272 -2.58 -5.71 8.32
C GLY A 272 -3.49 -6.35 9.37
N GLN A 273 -2.93 -6.70 10.54
CA GLN A 273 -3.54 -7.52 11.57
C GLN A 273 -4.96 -7.08 11.97
N ILE A 274 -5.23 -5.78 12.00
CA ILE A 274 -6.57 -5.28 12.35
C ILE A 274 -7.65 -5.79 11.40
N ALA A 275 -7.33 -6.05 10.12
CA ALA A 275 -8.26 -6.64 9.17
C ALA A 275 -8.57 -8.11 9.49
N GLN A 276 -7.58 -8.86 9.99
CA GLN A 276 -7.77 -10.24 10.45
C GLN A 276 -8.72 -10.30 11.65
N VAL A 277 -8.42 -9.51 12.70
CA VAL A 277 -9.21 -9.51 13.94
C VAL A 277 -10.59 -8.88 13.76
N ALA A 278 -10.79 -8.04 12.74
CA ALA A 278 -12.10 -7.52 12.35
C ALA A 278 -12.96 -8.54 11.59
N GLY A 279 -12.41 -9.69 11.21
CA GLY A 279 -13.10 -10.71 10.43
C GLY A 279 -13.43 -10.27 8.99
N VAL A 280 -12.63 -9.35 8.41
CA VAL A 280 -12.79 -8.87 7.03
C VAL A 280 -11.77 -9.49 6.06
N ALA A 281 -10.78 -10.21 6.55
CA ALA A 281 -9.86 -10.99 5.73
C ALA A 281 -10.37 -12.42 5.54
N ASP A 282 -10.21 -12.97 4.33
CA ASP A 282 -10.52 -14.35 4.02
C ASP A 282 -9.32 -15.30 4.28
N ARG A 283 -9.47 -16.58 3.89
CA ARG A 283 -8.42 -17.60 4.06
C ARG A 283 -7.12 -17.30 3.30
N THR A 284 -7.12 -16.36 2.35
CA THR A 284 -5.91 -15.92 1.65
C THR A 284 -5.10 -14.89 2.45
N GLY A 285 -5.68 -14.41 3.56
CA GLY A 285 -5.13 -13.33 4.37
C GLY A 285 -5.38 -11.93 3.82
N TRP A 286 -6.20 -11.78 2.77
CA TRP A 286 -6.57 -10.51 2.15
C TRP A 286 -8.07 -10.25 2.26
N CYS A 287 -8.51 -9.02 2.03
CA CYS A 287 -9.88 -8.59 2.28
C CYS A 287 -10.72 -8.51 1.00
N PRO A 288 -11.69 -9.42 0.78
CA PRO A 288 -12.62 -9.32 -0.33
C PRO A 288 -13.58 -8.14 -0.13
N VAL A 289 -13.68 -7.29 -1.15
CA VAL A 289 -14.49 -6.07 -1.12
C VAL A 289 -15.44 -5.97 -2.30
N ASP A 290 -16.50 -5.21 -2.13
CA ASP A 290 -17.33 -4.76 -3.23
C ASP A 290 -16.55 -3.75 -4.11
N PRO A 291 -16.53 -3.90 -5.44
CA PRO A 291 -15.69 -3.08 -6.31
C PRO A 291 -16.20 -1.64 -6.51
N VAL A 292 -17.43 -1.34 -6.09
CA VAL A 292 -18.03 0.00 -6.19
C VAL A 292 -17.84 0.80 -4.92
N THR A 293 -18.01 0.14 -3.77
CA THR A 293 -18.06 0.79 -2.45
C THR A 293 -16.82 0.52 -1.60
N PHE A 294 -16.02 -0.48 -1.94
CA PHE A 294 -14.98 -1.05 -1.08
C PHE A 294 -15.50 -1.60 0.25
N GLU A 295 -16.84 -1.78 0.41
CA GLU A 295 -17.40 -2.44 1.58
C GLU A 295 -16.97 -3.91 1.61
N SER A 296 -16.62 -4.40 2.79
CA SER A 296 -16.22 -5.79 3.00
C SER A 296 -17.37 -6.74 2.62
N ARG A 297 -17.05 -7.81 1.92
CA ARG A 297 -18.02 -8.88 1.63
C ARG A 297 -18.28 -9.81 2.82
N LEU A 298 -17.52 -9.64 3.91
CA LEU A 298 -17.59 -10.50 5.09
C LEU A 298 -18.27 -9.80 6.28
N GLN A 299 -18.16 -8.46 6.37
CA GLN A 299 -18.71 -7.68 7.47
C GLN A 299 -19.38 -6.41 6.92
N PRO A 300 -20.66 -6.16 7.20
CA PRO A 300 -21.36 -4.97 6.74
C PRO A 300 -20.86 -3.71 7.47
N ASN A 301 -21.01 -2.56 6.82
CA ASN A 301 -20.61 -1.24 7.32
C ASN A 301 -19.10 -1.05 7.56
N ILE A 302 -18.28 -2.00 7.13
CA ILE A 302 -16.81 -1.93 7.17
C ILE A 302 -16.29 -1.92 5.73
N HIS A 303 -15.55 -0.87 5.39
CA HIS A 303 -14.90 -0.71 4.10
C HIS A 303 -13.41 -1.02 4.24
N VAL A 304 -12.78 -1.64 3.24
CA VAL A 304 -11.34 -1.93 3.26
C VAL A 304 -10.70 -1.40 1.98
N ILE A 305 -9.69 -0.56 2.14
CA ILE A 305 -8.99 0.11 1.03
C ILE A 305 -7.48 -0.07 1.11
N GLY A 306 -6.82 0.25 0.02
CA GLY A 306 -5.36 0.14 -0.11
C GLY A 306 -4.89 -1.30 -0.22
N ASP A 307 -3.65 -1.54 0.21
CA ASP A 307 -2.97 -2.82 0.00
C ASP A 307 -3.67 -4.02 0.66
N ALA A 308 -4.47 -3.80 1.69
CA ALA A 308 -5.22 -4.87 2.37
C ALA A 308 -6.35 -5.46 1.52
N SER A 309 -6.92 -4.69 0.58
CA SER A 309 -8.07 -5.09 -0.21
C SER A 309 -7.73 -6.04 -1.37
N ILE A 310 -8.66 -6.92 -1.73
CA ILE A 310 -8.64 -7.67 -2.99
C ILE A 310 -9.36 -6.80 -4.03
N ALA A 311 -8.58 -5.98 -4.75
CA ALA A 311 -9.08 -5.03 -5.74
C ALA A 311 -8.97 -5.56 -7.19
N GLY A 312 -9.17 -6.86 -7.40
CA GLY A 312 -9.11 -7.49 -8.73
C GLY A 312 -7.77 -7.28 -9.43
N GLY A 313 -7.78 -6.78 -10.66
CA GLY A 313 -6.56 -6.49 -11.43
C GLY A 313 -5.77 -5.26 -10.96
N MET A 314 -6.35 -4.43 -10.09
CA MET A 314 -5.69 -3.21 -9.61
C MET A 314 -4.55 -3.54 -8.64
N PRO A 315 -3.29 -3.08 -8.89
CA PRO A 315 -2.16 -3.46 -8.07
C PRO A 315 -2.19 -2.80 -6.68
N LYS A 316 -1.54 -3.44 -5.72
CA LYS A 316 -1.31 -2.90 -4.37
C LYS A 316 -0.22 -1.84 -4.43
N SER A 317 -0.62 -0.56 -4.51
CA SER A 317 0.27 0.59 -4.64
C SER A 317 -0.26 1.82 -3.90
N ALA A 318 0.60 2.80 -3.63
CA ALA A 318 0.20 4.07 -3.03
C ALA A 318 -0.80 4.84 -3.93
N PHE A 319 -0.61 4.78 -5.26
CA PHE A 319 -1.54 5.38 -6.22
C PHE A 319 -2.92 4.72 -6.12
N SER A 320 -2.97 3.38 -6.17
CA SER A 320 -4.22 2.63 -6.00
C SER A 320 -4.89 2.94 -4.67
N ALA A 321 -4.14 2.98 -3.57
CA ALA A 321 -4.67 3.27 -2.25
C ALA A 321 -5.32 4.67 -2.17
N ASN A 322 -4.66 5.69 -2.75
CA ASN A 322 -5.19 7.05 -2.82
C ASN A 322 -6.51 7.11 -3.61
N VAL A 323 -6.54 6.53 -4.82
CA VAL A 323 -7.74 6.51 -5.65
C VAL A 323 -8.88 5.71 -5.00
N GLN A 324 -8.58 4.58 -4.38
CA GLN A 324 -9.56 3.79 -3.62
C GLN A 324 -10.12 4.58 -2.43
N GLY A 325 -9.28 5.38 -1.74
CA GLY A 325 -9.71 6.28 -0.67
C GLY A 325 -10.76 7.30 -1.14
N LYS A 326 -10.54 7.91 -2.30
CA LYS A 326 -11.49 8.86 -2.92
C LYS A 326 -12.81 8.19 -3.28
N VAL A 327 -12.76 7.04 -3.95
CA VAL A 327 -13.94 6.28 -4.35
C VAL A 327 -14.74 5.81 -3.12
N CYS A 328 -14.07 5.26 -2.12
CA CYS A 328 -14.69 4.82 -0.87
C CYS A 328 -15.39 5.98 -0.15
N ALA A 329 -14.77 7.16 -0.07
CA ALA A 329 -15.39 8.33 0.55
C ALA A 329 -16.65 8.79 -0.18
N VAL A 330 -16.66 8.78 -1.52
CA VAL A 330 -17.86 9.09 -2.31
C VAL A 330 -18.95 8.06 -2.05
N ALA A 331 -18.61 6.78 -2.05
CA ALA A 331 -19.56 5.70 -1.81
C ALA A 331 -20.17 5.79 -0.40
N ILE A 332 -19.36 6.01 0.64
CA ILE A 332 -19.84 6.18 2.02
C ILE A 332 -20.82 7.37 2.12
N ALA A 333 -20.47 8.51 1.51
CA ALA A 333 -21.35 9.68 1.53
C ALA A 333 -22.69 9.41 0.85
N SER A 334 -22.73 8.68 -0.29
CA SER A 334 -23.98 8.27 -0.94
C SER A 334 -24.80 7.32 -0.06
N LEU A 335 -24.15 6.28 0.49
CA LEU A 335 -24.81 5.30 1.36
C LEU A 335 -25.43 5.93 2.61
N LEU A 336 -24.77 6.93 3.20
CA LEU A 336 -25.30 7.66 4.36
C LEU A 336 -26.52 8.53 4.04
N ARG A 337 -26.67 8.96 2.78
CA ARG A 337 -27.87 9.66 2.29
C ARG A 337 -28.97 8.72 1.78
N GLY A 338 -28.74 7.40 1.82
CA GLY A 338 -29.66 6.42 1.23
C GLY A 338 -29.66 6.41 -0.31
N GLU A 339 -28.62 6.93 -0.92
CA GLU A 339 -28.45 6.99 -2.38
C GLU A 339 -27.63 5.80 -2.88
N ALA A 340 -27.90 5.34 -4.10
CA ALA A 340 -27.10 4.31 -4.75
C ALA A 340 -25.70 4.88 -5.08
N PRO A 341 -24.60 4.18 -4.70
CA PRO A 341 -23.25 4.59 -5.08
C PRO A 341 -23.05 4.57 -6.59
N VAL A 342 -22.33 5.54 -7.12
CA VAL A 342 -21.98 5.64 -8.54
C VAL A 342 -20.88 4.63 -8.87
N GLU A 343 -21.00 3.90 -9.97
CA GLU A 343 -19.96 2.99 -10.45
C GLU A 343 -18.66 3.77 -10.77
N PRO A 344 -17.55 3.44 -10.12
CA PRO A 344 -16.31 4.18 -10.29
C PRO A 344 -15.53 3.74 -11.54
N LYS A 345 -14.69 4.65 -12.03
CA LYS A 345 -13.57 4.35 -12.90
C LYS A 345 -12.28 4.71 -12.14
N LEU A 346 -11.43 3.72 -11.92
CA LEU A 346 -10.19 3.89 -11.18
C LEU A 346 -9.00 3.86 -12.15
N ILE A 347 -7.93 4.53 -11.77
CA ILE A 347 -6.67 4.53 -12.50
C ILE A 347 -5.53 4.14 -11.55
N ASN A 348 -4.46 3.61 -12.11
CA ASN A 348 -3.19 3.43 -11.41
C ASN A 348 -2.04 3.65 -12.37
N THR A 349 -1.00 4.34 -11.91
CA THR A 349 0.30 4.39 -12.59
C THR A 349 1.39 4.00 -11.59
N CYS A 350 2.22 3.02 -11.99
CA CYS A 350 3.39 2.63 -11.22
C CYS A 350 4.64 3.04 -11.96
N TYR A 351 5.26 4.13 -11.52
CA TYR A 351 6.61 4.52 -11.93
C TYR A 351 7.64 3.63 -11.24
N SER A 352 8.77 3.39 -11.89
CA SER A 352 9.96 2.79 -11.28
C SER A 352 11.20 3.46 -11.82
N LEU A 353 12.14 3.75 -10.92
CA LEU A 353 13.46 4.23 -11.31
C LEU A 353 14.40 3.05 -11.55
N VAL A 354 15.09 3.07 -12.67
CA VAL A 354 16.18 2.12 -12.99
C VAL A 354 17.54 2.76 -12.71
N ALA A 355 17.64 4.05 -12.92
CA ALA A 355 18.73 4.96 -12.54
C ALA A 355 18.12 6.32 -12.16
N PRO A 356 18.89 7.28 -11.61
CA PRO A 356 18.36 8.60 -11.25
C PRO A 356 17.64 9.36 -12.37
N ASP A 357 18.09 9.16 -13.59
CA ASP A 357 17.58 9.77 -14.83
C ASP A 357 16.96 8.74 -15.80
N TYR A 358 16.56 7.57 -15.29
CA TYR A 358 15.95 6.51 -16.08
C TYR A 358 14.71 5.98 -15.40
N GLY A 359 13.56 6.48 -15.81
CA GLY A 359 12.24 6.03 -15.38
C GLY A 359 11.60 5.06 -16.36
N ILE A 360 10.74 4.17 -15.84
CA ILE A 360 9.82 3.31 -16.59
C ILE A 360 8.47 3.28 -15.87
N SER A 361 7.39 3.15 -16.61
CA SER A 361 6.06 3.14 -16.03
C SER A 361 5.16 2.03 -16.57
N VAL A 362 4.11 1.73 -15.80
CA VAL A 362 2.93 0.97 -16.24
C VAL A 362 1.69 1.70 -15.73
N ALA A 363 0.73 1.94 -16.61
CA ALA A 363 -0.55 2.53 -16.27
C ALA A 363 -1.69 1.55 -16.58
N GLY A 364 -2.78 1.65 -15.81
CA GLY A 364 -4.00 0.87 -16.01
C GLY A 364 -5.23 1.65 -15.63
N VAL A 365 -6.36 1.33 -16.27
CA VAL A 365 -7.69 1.82 -15.94
C VAL A 365 -8.55 0.64 -15.54
N TYR A 366 -9.30 0.78 -14.47
CA TYR A 366 -10.08 -0.30 -13.88
C TYR A 366 -11.53 0.13 -13.69
N ARG A 367 -12.45 -0.81 -13.87
CA ARG A 367 -13.87 -0.61 -13.54
C ARG A 367 -14.51 -1.90 -13.02
N PRO A 368 -15.61 -1.78 -12.27
CA PRO A 368 -16.38 -2.94 -11.84
C PRO A 368 -16.94 -3.72 -13.05
N ARG A 369 -16.72 -5.03 -13.06
CA ARG A 369 -17.34 -5.99 -13.97
C ARG A 369 -17.52 -7.31 -13.24
N ASN A 370 -18.71 -7.89 -13.28
CA ASN A 370 -19.02 -9.18 -12.66
C ASN A 370 -18.58 -9.28 -11.18
N GLY A 371 -18.72 -8.17 -10.44
CA GLY A 371 -18.39 -8.12 -9.02
C GLY A 371 -16.90 -8.00 -8.70
N VAL A 372 -16.01 -7.72 -9.65
CA VAL A 372 -14.57 -7.48 -9.44
C VAL A 372 -14.10 -6.25 -10.21
N LEU A 373 -13.00 -5.63 -9.76
CA LEU A 373 -12.32 -4.61 -10.56
C LEU A 373 -11.52 -5.28 -11.68
N THR A 374 -11.83 -4.92 -12.90
CA THR A 374 -11.24 -5.50 -14.11
C THR A 374 -10.55 -4.41 -14.92
N ASP A 375 -9.42 -4.73 -15.53
CA ASP A 375 -8.74 -3.85 -16.48
C ASP A 375 -9.67 -3.48 -17.63
N VAL A 376 -9.60 -2.21 -18.04
CA VAL A 376 -10.23 -1.74 -19.27
C VAL A 376 -9.24 -1.95 -20.40
N GLU A 377 -9.57 -2.88 -21.29
CA GLU A 377 -8.72 -3.23 -22.43
C GLU A 377 -8.37 -2.01 -23.28
N GLY A 378 -7.10 -1.87 -23.66
CA GLY A 378 -6.60 -0.77 -24.46
C GLY A 378 -6.49 0.59 -23.75
N ALA A 379 -6.90 0.70 -22.47
CA ALA A 379 -6.85 1.95 -21.71
C ALA A 379 -5.61 2.04 -20.80
N GLY A 380 -4.70 1.09 -20.88
CA GLY A 380 -3.45 1.04 -20.12
C GLY A 380 -2.27 0.67 -21.00
N GLY A 381 -1.09 0.55 -20.39
CA GLY A 381 0.11 0.15 -21.10
C GLY A 381 1.37 0.40 -20.30
N THR A 382 2.50 0.05 -20.91
CA THR A 382 3.83 0.31 -20.36
C THR A 382 4.58 1.33 -21.21
N SER A 383 5.63 1.91 -20.66
CA SER A 383 6.60 2.69 -21.44
C SER A 383 7.06 1.90 -22.65
N PRO A 384 7.32 2.54 -23.82
CA PRO A 384 7.89 1.85 -24.99
C PRO A 384 9.25 1.25 -24.66
N VAL A 385 9.52 0.00 -25.09
CA VAL A 385 10.80 -0.67 -24.83
C VAL A 385 11.98 0.10 -25.46
N ASN A 386 11.79 0.58 -26.69
CA ASN A 386 12.83 1.29 -27.47
C ASN A 386 12.72 2.82 -27.32
N ALA A 387 12.27 3.32 -26.16
CA ALA A 387 12.19 4.77 -25.94
C ALA A 387 13.59 5.40 -25.86
N PRO A 388 13.78 6.62 -26.41
CA PRO A 388 15.05 7.31 -26.34
C PRO A 388 15.41 7.72 -24.91
N PRO A 389 16.70 8.00 -24.61
CA PRO A 389 17.14 8.43 -23.28
C PRO A 389 16.36 9.64 -22.72
N SER A 390 16.01 10.61 -23.58
CA SER A 390 15.21 11.78 -23.17
C SER A 390 13.82 11.40 -22.65
N PHE A 391 13.20 10.38 -23.20
CA PHE A 391 11.92 9.86 -22.71
C PHE A 391 12.08 9.20 -21.32
N ARG A 392 13.16 8.43 -21.11
CA ARG A 392 13.48 7.82 -19.81
C ARG A 392 13.73 8.87 -18.73
N ALA A 393 14.49 9.92 -19.07
CA ALA A 393 14.72 11.04 -18.18
C ALA A 393 13.40 11.75 -17.81
N GLN A 394 12.51 11.96 -18.78
CA GLN A 394 11.23 12.57 -18.55
C GLN A 394 10.33 11.71 -17.64
N GLU A 395 10.34 10.38 -17.78
CA GLU A 395 9.60 9.48 -16.88
C GLU A 395 10.17 9.50 -15.45
N ALA A 396 11.46 9.68 -15.26
CA ALA A 396 12.06 9.88 -13.94
C ALA A 396 11.56 11.18 -13.29
N VAL A 397 11.46 12.28 -14.07
CA VAL A 397 10.86 13.54 -13.62
C VAL A 397 9.38 13.35 -13.26
N TYR A 398 8.62 12.60 -14.06
CA TYR A 398 7.21 12.32 -13.76
C TYR A 398 7.04 11.49 -12.47
N ALA A 399 7.93 10.53 -12.23
CA ALA A 399 7.92 9.76 -11.00
C ALA A 399 8.09 10.65 -9.76
N GLU A 400 9.06 11.56 -9.80
CA GLU A 400 9.31 12.51 -8.69
C GLU A 400 8.13 13.49 -8.53
N ALA A 401 7.65 14.08 -9.62
CA ALA A 401 6.52 15.02 -9.61
C ALA A 401 5.23 14.35 -9.07
N TRP A 402 5.00 13.10 -9.45
CA TRP A 402 3.89 12.32 -8.89
C TRP A 402 4.04 12.13 -7.38
N PHE A 403 5.21 11.76 -6.91
CA PHE A 403 5.44 11.54 -5.48
C PHE A 403 5.22 12.82 -4.67
N GLN A 404 5.75 13.95 -5.14
CA GLN A 404 5.53 15.25 -4.52
C GLN A 404 4.05 15.65 -4.52
N THR A 405 3.33 15.39 -5.62
CA THR A 405 1.92 15.71 -5.73
C THR A 405 1.07 14.90 -4.77
N ILE A 406 1.24 13.55 -4.77
CA ILE A 406 0.43 12.69 -3.91
C ILE A 406 0.73 12.91 -2.42
N THR A 407 1.98 13.15 -2.05
CA THR A 407 2.34 13.41 -0.65
C THR A 407 1.82 14.76 -0.17
N ARG A 408 1.84 15.79 -1.03
CA ARG A 408 1.22 17.09 -0.73
C ARG A 408 -0.29 16.99 -0.62
N GLU A 409 -0.94 16.25 -1.49
CA GLU A 409 -2.39 16.03 -1.43
C GLU A 409 -2.80 15.35 -0.12
N VAL A 410 -2.04 14.35 0.30
CA VAL A 410 -2.40 13.51 1.45
C VAL A 410 -1.96 14.13 2.78
N TYR A 411 -0.76 14.68 2.86
CA TYR A 411 -0.11 15.10 4.11
C TYR A 411 0.25 16.60 4.16
N GLY A 412 0.14 17.32 3.03
CA GLY A 412 0.52 18.73 2.89
C GLY A 412 -0.52 19.76 3.24
#